data_1193f60c2636dc1bfeef35838848efc5
#
_entry.id   1193f60c2636dc1bfeef35838848efc5
#
_cell.length_a   1.000
_cell.length_b   1.000
_cell.length_c   1.000
_cell.angle_alpha   90.00
_cell.angle_beta   90.00
_cell.angle_gamma   90.00
#
_symmetry.space_group_name_H-M   'P 1'
#
loop_
_entity.id
_entity.type
_entity.pdbx_description
1 polymer ?
#
loop_
_entity_poly.entity_id
_entity_poly.type
_entity_poly.pdbx_seq_one_letter_code
_entity_poly.pdbx_strand_id
1 'polypeptide(L)'
;MTTIVPGHSIGSGVRIGPADGDDLLIREGVDIISTDDSAISSTTAADVRVDVAGWVHGYHSGIALAITEGVADYLVNVTQTGRITSSFSNGIRLWGDMDTHEGSASINNAGSIEAEGIALNVLYLDSININNSGHLTSTSITDAQAYTIFASANNIH
;
A
#
# COMPACT_ATOMS: atom_id res chain seq x y z
N MET A 1 19.50 -1.30 -3.32
CA MET A 1 18.63 -0.13 -3.13
C MET A 1 18.63 0.68 -4.40
N THR A 2 17.52 0.73 -5.09
CA THR A 2 17.34 1.48 -6.34
C THR A 2 16.19 2.47 -6.14
N THR A 3 16.40 3.73 -6.53
CA THR A 3 15.32 4.72 -6.50
C THR A 3 14.61 4.75 -7.84
N ILE A 4 13.33 4.37 -7.86
CA ILE A 4 12.47 4.38 -9.04
C ILE A 4 11.60 5.64 -8.99
N VAL A 5 11.72 6.48 -10.03
CA VAL A 5 10.92 7.70 -10.20
C VAL A 5 10.12 7.53 -11.49
N PRO A 6 8.92 6.94 -11.43
CA PRO A 6 8.13 6.70 -12.64
C PRO A 6 7.55 8.01 -13.20
N GLY A 7 7.28 8.02 -14.51
CA GLY A 7 6.35 8.93 -15.13
C GLY A 7 4.91 8.39 -15.01
N HIS A 8 3.97 9.03 -15.72
CA HIS A 8 2.60 8.50 -15.83
C HIS A 8 2.60 7.07 -16.38
N SER A 9 1.82 6.19 -15.76
CA SER A 9 1.64 4.81 -16.20
C SER A 9 0.19 4.39 -16.00
N ILE A 10 -0.56 4.31 -17.09
CA ILE A 10 -1.99 3.98 -17.10
C ILE A 10 -2.22 2.79 -18.03
N GLY A 11 -2.92 1.77 -17.56
CA GLY A 11 -3.25 0.59 -18.36
C GLY A 11 -3.65 -0.61 -17.53
N SER A 12 -3.65 -1.79 -18.17
CA SER A 12 -3.96 -3.08 -17.53
C SER A 12 -2.73 -3.69 -16.85
N GLY A 13 -2.97 -4.62 -15.91
CA GLY A 13 -1.95 -5.32 -15.13
C GLY A 13 -1.26 -4.43 -14.09
N VAL A 14 -0.33 -5.02 -13.36
CA VAL A 14 0.51 -4.29 -12.39
C VAL A 14 1.34 -3.25 -13.13
N ARG A 15 1.30 -2.00 -12.69
CA ARG A 15 2.02 -0.89 -13.34
C ARG A 15 3.47 -0.79 -12.87
N ILE A 16 3.70 -1.06 -11.58
CA ILE A 16 5.04 -1.06 -10.99
C ILE A 16 5.18 -2.29 -10.10
N GLY A 17 6.19 -3.12 -10.37
CA GLY A 17 6.58 -4.24 -9.52
C GLY A 17 7.92 -3.92 -8.85
N PRO A 18 7.94 -3.40 -7.62
CA PRO A 18 9.19 -3.13 -6.95
C PRO A 18 9.94 -4.43 -6.66
N ALA A 19 11.27 -4.36 -6.70
CA ALA A 19 12.15 -5.39 -6.20
C ALA A 19 12.52 -5.12 -4.73
N ASP A 20 13.18 -6.08 -4.12
CA ASP A 20 13.70 -5.96 -2.77
C ASP A 20 14.69 -4.78 -2.64
N GLY A 21 14.52 -3.96 -1.61
CA GLY A 21 15.32 -2.77 -1.37
C GLY A 21 15.03 -1.57 -2.27
N ASP A 22 13.90 -1.56 -3.00
CA ASP A 22 13.55 -0.44 -3.86
C ASP A 22 12.83 0.71 -3.12
N ASP A 23 13.22 1.94 -3.47
CA ASP A 23 12.50 3.17 -3.11
C ASP A 23 11.69 3.66 -4.30
N LEU A 24 10.37 3.76 -4.18
CA LEU A 24 9.49 4.34 -5.19
C LEU A 24 9.12 5.77 -4.81
N LEU A 25 9.31 6.72 -5.73
CA LEU A 25 8.89 8.11 -5.55
C LEU A 25 7.88 8.51 -6.62
N ILE A 26 6.59 8.51 -6.27
CA ILE A 26 5.48 8.98 -7.12
C ILE A 26 5.31 10.47 -6.88
N ARG A 27 5.80 11.27 -7.82
CA ARG A 27 5.79 12.74 -7.73
C ARG A 27 4.39 13.32 -7.87
N GLU A 28 4.20 14.53 -7.37
CA GLU A 28 2.99 15.30 -7.62
C GLU A 28 2.70 15.43 -9.13
N GLY A 29 1.43 15.28 -9.50
CA GLY A 29 0.98 15.29 -10.89
C GLY A 29 1.28 14.00 -11.67
N VAL A 30 1.86 12.97 -11.06
CA VAL A 30 2.07 11.66 -11.68
C VAL A 30 0.93 10.71 -11.32
N ASP A 31 0.36 10.04 -12.32
CA ASP A 31 -0.70 9.06 -12.16
C ASP A 31 -0.16 7.65 -12.47
N ILE A 32 -0.31 6.73 -11.52
CA ILE A 32 -0.03 5.30 -11.67
C ILE A 32 -1.36 4.57 -11.53
N ILE A 33 -1.94 4.15 -12.66
CA ILE A 33 -3.30 3.60 -12.70
C ILE A 33 -3.31 2.22 -13.34
N SER A 34 -3.81 1.22 -12.62
CA SER A 34 -4.17 -0.08 -13.15
C SER A 34 -5.70 -0.21 -13.25
N THR A 35 -6.19 -0.63 -14.42
CA THR A 35 -7.62 -0.76 -14.71
C THR A 35 -8.22 -2.11 -14.34
N ASP A 36 -7.40 -3.11 -14.03
CA ASP A 36 -7.81 -4.50 -13.79
C ASP A 36 -7.01 -5.23 -12.70
N ASP A 37 -5.96 -4.60 -12.16
CA ASP A 37 -5.08 -5.18 -11.14
C ASP A 37 -4.70 -4.15 -10.08
N SER A 38 -3.75 -4.48 -9.22
CA SER A 38 -3.12 -3.52 -8.30
C SER A 38 -2.16 -2.61 -9.07
N ALA A 39 -2.12 -1.31 -8.71
CA ALA A 39 -1.26 -0.37 -9.43
C ALA A 39 0.23 -0.62 -9.11
N ILE A 40 0.57 -0.78 -7.83
CA ILE A 40 1.89 -1.16 -7.36
C ILE A 40 1.77 -2.50 -6.66
N SER A 41 2.50 -3.52 -7.11
CA SER A 41 2.39 -4.86 -6.51
C SER A 41 3.69 -5.65 -6.61
N SER A 42 4.03 -6.34 -5.52
CA SER A 42 5.09 -7.34 -5.46
C SER A 42 4.72 -8.42 -4.44
N THR A 43 5.12 -9.66 -4.72
CA THR A 43 5.00 -10.80 -3.80
C THR A 43 6.34 -11.33 -3.32
N THR A 44 7.41 -10.63 -3.62
CA THR A 44 8.79 -11.04 -3.32
C THR A 44 9.67 -9.93 -2.75
N ALA A 45 9.19 -8.69 -2.81
CA ALA A 45 9.97 -7.55 -2.31
C ALA A 45 9.74 -7.35 -0.82
N ALA A 46 10.77 -7.56 -0.03
CA ALA A 46 10.73 -7.56 1.43
C ALA A 46 11.04 -6.20 2.06
N ASP A 47 11.91 -5.40 1.46
CA ASP A 47 12.31 -4.08 1.95
C ASP A 47 11.96 -3.03 0.90
N VAL A 48 10.77 -2.40 1.04
CA VAL A 48 10.24 -1.46 0.06
C VAL A 48 9.77 -0.18 0.73
N ARG A 49 10.22 0.95 0.17
CA ARG A 49 9.69 2.26 0.50
C ARG A 49 8.86 2.81 -0.67
N VAL A 50 7.69 3.38 -0.37
CA VAL A 50 6.83 4.06 -1.34
C VAL A 50 6.46 5.44 -0.83
N ASP A 51 6.94 6.48 -1.50
CA ASP A 51 6.57 7.88 -1.24
C ASP A 51 5.58 8.33 -2.32
N VAL A 52 4.36 8.72 -1.92
CA VAL A 52 3.27 9.11 -2.82
C VAL A 52 2.90 10.58 -2.63
N ALA A 53 3.21 11.40 -3.63
CA ALA A 53 2.73 12.77 -3.76
C ALA A 53 1.77 12.95 -4.96
N GLY A 54 1.70 11.98 -5.87
CA GLY A 54 0.78 11.88 -6.99
C GLY A 54 -0.42 10.99 -6.71
N TRP A 55 -1.00 10.39 -7.75
CA TRP A 55 -2.15 9.50 -7.64
C TRP A 55 -1.78 8.06 -8.01
N VAL A 56 -2.08 7.14 -7.09
CA VAL A 56 -1.95 5.69 -7.28
C VAL A 56 -3.33 5.08 -7.21
N HIS A 57 -3.79 4.46 -8.30
CA HIS A 57 -5.11 3.83 -8.38
C HIS A 57 -4.98 2.40 -8.90
N GLY A 58 -5.52 1.45 -8.16
CA GLY A 58 -5.66 0.07 -8.59
C GLY A 58 -7.12 -0.38 -8.64
N TYR A 59 -7.45 -1.27 -9.58
CA TYR A 59 -8.74 -1.95 -9.52
C TYR A 59 -8.84 -2.81 -8.27
N HIS A 60 -7.85 -3.69 -8.03
CA HIS A 60 -7.79 -4.51 -6.81
C HIS A 60 -7.24 -3.72 -5.62
N SER A 61 -6.02 -3.19 -5.73
CA SER A 61 -5.42 -2.39 -4.66
C SER A 61 -4.60 -1.24 -5.25
N GLY A 62 -4.53 -0.12 -4.55
CA GLY A 62 -3.58 0.93 -4.91
C GLY A 62 -2.15 0.41 -4.77
N ILE A 63 -1.80 -0.08 -3.58
CA ILE A 63 -0.52 -0.71 -3.26
C ILE A 63 -0.78 -2.08 -2.65
N ALA A 64 -0.10 -3.13 -3.16
CA ALA A 64 -0.17 -4.49 -2.64
C ALA A 64 1.24 -5.08 -2.55
N LEU A 65 1.83 -5.08 -1.38
CA LEU A 65 3.14 -5.68 -1.11
C LEU A 65 2.96 -6.87 -0.16
N ALA A 66 3.56 -7.99 -0.52
CA ALA A 66 3.52 -9.20 0.28
C ALA A 66 4.83 -9.98 0.10
N ILE A 67 5.17 -10.78 1.10
CA ILE A 67 6.20 -11.81 0.99
C ILE A 67 5.63 -13.15 1.45
N THR A 68 6.23 -14.23 1.02
CA THR A 68 5.87 -15.59 1.41
C THR A 68 6.88 -16.19 2.38
N GLU A 69 8.07 -15.63 2.46
CA GLU A 69 9.15 -16.09 3.34
C GLU A 69 10.05 -14.91 3.71
N GLY A 70 10.47 -14.84 4.98
CA GLY A 70 11.46 -13.90 5.49
C GLY A 70 10.89 -12.66 6.18
N VAL A 71 11.76 -11.68 6.40
CA VAL A 71 11.43 -10.43 7.11
C VAL A 71 10.93 -9.39 6.12
N ALA A 72 9.81 -8.76 6.40
CA ALA A 72 9.25 -7.70 5.58
C ALA A 72 9.34 -6.34 6.28
N ASP A 73 10.03 -5.38 5.69
CA ASP A 73 10.09 -4.00 6.18
C ASP A 73 9.50 -3.03 5.15
N TYR A 74 8.30 -2.53 5.44
CA TYR A 74 7.56 -1.65 4.54
C TYR A 74 7.45 -0.24 5.11
N LEU A 75 7.75 0.77 4.28
CA LEU A 75 7.49 2.16 4.58
C LEU A 75 6.64 2.79 3.48
N VAL A 76 5.44 3.26 3.81
CA VAL A 76 4.58 4.01 2.89
C VAL A 76 4.31 5.39 3.45
N ASN A 77 4.70 6.42 2.70
CA ASN A 77 4.42 7.81 3.02
C ASN A 77 3.49 8.40 1.96
N VAL A 78 2.34 8.92 2.39
CA VAL A 78 1.39 9.65 1.53
C VAL A 78 1.42 11.10 1.95
N THR A 79 1.93 11.97 1.09
CA THR A 79 2.01 13.42 1.36
C THR A 79 0.63 14.08 1.27
N GLN A 80 0.51 15.36 1.60
CA GLN A 80 -0.76 16.10 1.54
C GLN A 80 -1.40 16.09 0.16
N THR A 81 -0.61 16.04 -0.92
CA THR A 81 -1.10 15.96 -2.31
C THR A 81 -1.28 14.54 -2.78
N GLY A 82 -0.73 13.56 -2.05
CA GLY A 82 -0.76 12.15 -2.40
C GLY A 82 -2.15 11.55 -2.26
N ARG A 83 -2.51 10.71 -3.23
CA ARG A 83 -3.78 9.98 -3.22
C ARG A 83 -3.56 8.52 -3.59
N ILE A 84 -4.11 7.62 -2.79
CA ILE A 84 -4.15 6.18 -3.07
C ILE A 84 -5.61 5.76 -3.10
N THR A 85 -6.01 5.08 -4.17
CA THR A 85 -7.41 4.64 -4.33
C THR A 85 -7.50 3.21 -4.84
N SER A 86 -8.62 2.54 -4.52
CA SER A 86 -8.96 1.21 -5.03
C SER A 86 -10.44 1.13 -5.35
N SER A 87 -10.78 0.50 -6.48
CA SER A 87 -12.17 0.32 -6.93
C SER A 87 -12.83 -0.97 -6.44
N PHE A 88 -12.09 -1.91 -5.81
CA PHE A 88 -12.65 -3.21 -5.45
C PHE A 88 -12.20 -3.73 -4.10
N SER A 89 -10.94 -3.54 -3.69
CA SER A 89 -10.40 -4.19 -2.50
C SER A 89 -9.71 -3.19 -1.57
N ASN A 90 -8.37 -3.14 -1.55
CA ASN A 90 -7.66 -2.38 -0.53
C ASN A 90 -7.02 -1.11 -1.09
N GLY A 91 -6.99 -0.03 -0.32
CA GLY A 91 -6.14 1.12 -0.63
C GLY A 91 -4.66 0.70 -0.57
N ILE A 92 -4.24 0.27 0.60
CA ILE A 92 -2.91 -0.30 0.85
C ILE A 92 -3.07 -1.68 1.48
N ARG A 93 -2.38 -2.68 0.92
CA ARG A 93 -2.23 -4.02 1.47
C ARG A 93 -0.74 -4.32 1.69
N LEU A 94 -0.35 -4.55 2.94
CA LEU A 94 1.00 -4.94 3.33
C LEU A 94 0.94 -6.23 4.15
N TRP A 95 1.55 -7.29 3.64
CA TRP A 95 1.53 -8.59 4.30
C TRP A 95 2.95 -9.13 4.46
N GLY A 96 3.30 -9.47 5.70
CA GLY A 96 4.50 -10.24 6.02
C GLY A 96 4.31 -11.73 5.79
N ASP A 97 5.28 -12.51 6.24
CA ASP A 97 5.23 -13.96 6.23
C ASP A 97 4.21 -14.47 7.27
N MET A 98 3.27 -15.30 6.82
CA MET A 98 2.21 -15.87 7.67
C MET A 98 2.71 -16.83 8.74
N ASP A 99 3.89 -17.44 8.54
CA ASP A 99 4.43 -18.44 9.45
C ASP A 99 5.32 -17.80 10.53
N THR A 100 6.11 -16.79 10.18
CA THR A 100 7.06 -16.17 11.12
C THR A 100 6.51 -14.88 11.75
N HIS A 101 5.71 -14.11 11.01
CA HIS A 101 5.23 -12.77 11.40
C HIS A 101 6.38 -11.79 11.70
N GLU A 102 7.51 -11.95 11.01
CA GLU A 102 8.67 -11.08 11.20
C GLU A 102 8.61 -9.83 10.34
N GLY A 103 9.21 -8.72 10.84
CA GLY A 103 9.33 -7.47 10.13
C GLY A 103 8.38 -6.39 10.62
N SER A 104 8.32 -5.32 9.85
CA SER A 104 7.57 -4.12 10.24
C SER A 104 6.84 -3.44 9.08
N ALA A 105 5.78 -2.71 9.39
CA ALA A 105 5.20 -1.73 8.48
C ALA A 105 5.04 -0.38 9.16
N SER A 106 5.45 0.66 8.45
CA SER A 106 5.20 2.05 8.85
C SER A 106 4.42 2.76 7.77
N ILE A 107 3.24 3.31 8.12
CA ILE A 107 2.37 4.04 7.20
C ILE A 107 2.16 5.44 7.75
N ASN A 108 2.66 6.45 7.04
CA ASN A 108 2.48 7.85 7.35
C ASN A 108 1.56 8.47 6.31
N ASN A 109 0.33 8.78 6.68
CA ASN A 109 -0.65 9.39 5.77
C ASN A 109 -0.96 10.83 6.17
N ALA A 110 -0.62 11.77 5.30
CA ALA A 110 -1.06 13.17 5.36
C ALA A 110 -2.00 13.54 4.19
N GLY A 111 -2.19 12.63 3.24
CA GLY A 111 -3.03 12.77 2.05
C GLY A 111 -4.35 12.03 2.16
N SER A 112 -4.72 11.30 1.10
CA SER A 112 -5.98 10.53 1.05
C SER A 112 -5.73 9.08 0.66
N ILE A 113 -6.33 8.14 1.41
CA ILE A 113 -6.38 6.73 1.07
C ILE A 113 -7.84 6.30 1.09
N GLU A 114 -8.37 5.93 -0.06
CA GLU A 114 -9.78 5.58 -0.25
C GLU A 114 -9.89 4.21 -0.92
N ALA A 115 -10.73 3.33 -0.41
CA ALA A 115 -10.96 2.01 -0.99
C ALA A 115 -12.44 1.63 -0.94
N GLU A 116 -12.89 0.83 -1.90
CA GLU A 116 -14.21 0.21 -1.79
C GLU A 116 -14.22 -0.80 -0.63
N GLY A 117 -13.17 -1.60 -0.48
CA GLY A 117 -13.00 -2.51 0.65
C GLY A 117 -12.33 -1.85 1.85
N ILE A 118 -11.11 -2.23 2.17
CA ILE A 118 -10.38 -1.79 3.36
C ILE A 118 -9.33 -0.73 2.97
N ALA A 119 -9.33 0.45 3.59
CA ALA A 119 -8.33 1.45 3.26
C ALA A 119 -6.90 0.98 3.59
N LEU A 120 -6.69 0.43 4.78
CA LEU A 120 -5.42 -0.15 5.22
C LEU A 120 -5.61 -1.60 5.68
N ASN A 121 -5.00 -2.55 4.98
CA ASN A 121 -4.99 -3.98 5.31
C ASN A 121 -3.54 -4.42 5.55
N VAL A 122 -3.14 -4.57 6.82
CA VAL A 122 -1.75 -4.81 7.23
C VAL A 122 -1.70 -6.00 8.17
N LEU A 123 -1.06 -7.10 7.73
CA LEU A 123 -1.11 -8.38 8.44
C LEU A 123 0.25 -9.09 8.47
N TYR A 124 0.39 -10.01 9.42
CA TYR A 124 1.51 -10.95 9.52
C TYR A 124 2.87 -10.26 9.67
N LEU A 125 2.95 -9.26 10.54
CA LEU A 125 4.15 -8.50 10.88
C LEU A 125 4.34 -8.47 12.40
N ASP A 126 5.56 -8.30 12.86
CA ASP A 126 5.85 -8.14 14.29
C ASP A 126 5.38 -6.77 14.80
N SER A 127 5.59 -5.73 14.02
CA SER A 127 5.18 -4.38 14.41
C SER A 127 4.52 -3.59 13.27
N ILE A 128 3.49 -2.83 13.63
CA ILE A 128 2.77 -1.95 12.71
C ILE A 128 2.65 -0.56 13.36
N ASN A 129 3.12 0.46 12.65
CA ASN A 129 2.99 1.86 13.03
C ASN A 129 2.15 2.60 12.00
N ILE A 130 1.01 3.18 12.42
CA ILE A 130 0.11 3.96 11.55
C ILE A 130 -0.03 5.38 12.09
N ASN A 131 0.50 6.33 11.33
CA ASN A 131 0.46 7.76 11.61
C ASN A 131 -0.48 8.43 10.61
N ASN A 132 -1.68 8.77 11.01
CA ASN A 132 -2.66 9.36 10.11
C ASN A 132 -3.06 10.77 10.53
N SER A 133 -2.69 11.76 9.73
CA SER A 133 -3.17 13.14 9.81
C SER A 133 -4.04 13.54 8.61
N GLY A 134 -4.15 12.64 7.63
CA GLY A 134 -4.93 12.83 6.42
C GLY A 134 -6.29 12.11 6.48
N HIS A 135 -6.73 11.63 5.33
CA HIS A 135 -8.04 11.00 5.15
C HIS A 135 -7.91 9.50 4.88
N LEU A 136 -8.66 8.70 5.62
CA LEU A 136 -8.81 7.25 5.40
C LEU A 136 -10.29 6.92 5.25
N THR A 137 -10.67 6.30 4.14
CA THR A 137 -12.07 5.95 3.87
C THR A 137 -12.21 4.56 3.27
N SER A 138 -13.13 3.78 3.86
CA SER A 138 -13.72 2.60 3.25
C SER A 138 -15.13 2.97 2.77
N THR A 139 -15.46 2.68 1.51
CA THR A 139 -16.76 3.02 0.91
C THR A 139 -17.70 1.83 0.78
N SER A 140 -17.26 0.61 1.10
CA SER A 140 -18.13 -0.57 1.09
C SER A 140 -19.24 -0.45 2.14
N ILE A 141 -20.47 -0.51 1.65
CA ILE A 141 -21.68 -0.46 2.50
C ILE A 141 -22.36 -1.85 2.63
N THR A 142 -21.81 -2.86 1.98
CA THR A 142 -22.49 -4.15 1.81
C THR A 142 -21.93 -5.28 2.66
N ASP A 143 -20.74 -5.15 3.22
CA ASP A 143 -20.11 -6.19 4.03
C ASP A 143 -20.06 -5.82 5.51
N ALA A 144 -20.40 -6.80 6.35
CA ALA A 144 -20.20 -6.74 7.80
C ALA A 144 -18.71 -6.56 8.22
N GLN A 145 -17.82 -6.37 7.25
CA GLN A 145 -16.37 -6.20 7.39
C GLN A 145 -15.84 -4.89 6.77
N ALA A 146 -16.65 -3.85 6.69
CA ALA A 146 -16.19 -2.53 6.25
C ALA A 146 -15.29 -1.88 7.31
N TYR A 147 -14.07 -2.35 7.43
CA TYR A 147 -13.05 -1.73 8.29
C TYR A 147 -12.25 -0.71 7.49
N THR A 148 -12.10 0.50 8.00
CA THR A 148 -11.16 1.46 7.43
C THR A 148 -9.72 0.99 7.64
N ILE A 149 -9.43 0.36 8.77
CA ILE A 149 -8.13 -0.23 9.10
C ILE A 149 -8.37 -1.67 9.57
N PHE A 150 -7.69 -2.62 8.95
CA PHE A 150 -7.57 -3.98 9.41
C PHE A 150 -6.09 -4.31 9.59
N ALA A 151 -5.64 -4.41 10.83
CA ALA A 151 -4.25 -4.63 11.18
C ALA A 151 -4.14 -5.73 12.24
N SER A 152 -3.17 -6.62 12.08
CA SER A 152 -2.84 -7.66 13.05
C SER A 152 -1.32 -7.83 13.14
N ALA A 153 -0.79 -7.53 14.31
CA ALA A 153 0.62 -7.66 14.63
C ALA A 153 0.78 -7.93 16.13
N ASN A 154 1.98 -8.30 16.57
CA ASN A 154 2.31 -8.44 17.99
C ASN A 154 2.29 -7.05 18.68
N ASN A 155 2.70 -6.00 17.95
CA ASN A 155 2.73 -4.62 18.44
C ASN A 155 2.08 -3.69 17.41
N ILE A 156 1.06 -2.92 17.81
CA ILE A 156 0.38 -1.91 16.98
C ILE A 156 0.49 -0.55 17.70
N HIS A 157 0.99 0.46 16.99
CA HIS A 157 1.19 1.81 17.50
C HIS A 157 0.53 2.86 16.61
#